data_1521c5d371849e80ed2f9672d0412ee2
#
_entry.id   1521c5d371849e80ed2f9672d0412ee2
#
_cell.length_a   1.000
_cell.length_b   1.000
_cell.length_c   1.000
_cell.angle_alpha   90.00
_cell.angle_beta   90.00
_cell.angle_gamma   90.00
#
_symmetry.space_group_name_H-M   'P 1'
#
loop_
_entity.id
_entity.type
_entity.pdbx_description
1 polymer ?
#
loop_
_entity_poly.entity_id
_entity_poly.type
_entity_poly.pdbx_seq_one_letter_code
_entity_poly.pdbx_strand_id
1 'polypeptide(L)'
;ENRIKDVEDTLNFGNHKGANKQQELLEKLVTDDVIRGFAIPLPLSKITQIPGILLAPLNIQAQNTINQRGEIIPKNRLTHNQSWKWQSGTSVNSRVIKDELMPCYFGRALRRLINWAVAARKLYPNKRILATKLDVKAAYRRCHLNAATAVQTCTQIPSKGLALLMLQLTFGGAPCPSEWGAIAESICDLENAILLNDEWNPLALQSPAQHLVPNKIILDDNIPFGIGRDLVVNIPVDPRSTIDFAD
;
A
#
# COMPACT_ATOMS: atom_id res chain seq x y z
N GLU A 1 32.69 7.27 -2.36
CA GLU A 1 31.30 6.87 -2.09
C GLU A 1 31.26 5.93 -0.90
N ASN A 2 30.68 6.35 0.23
CA ASN A 2 30.77 5.62 1.50
C ASN A 2 29.69 4.52 1.67
N ARG A 3 29.24 3.91 0.56
CA ARG A 3 28.13 2.92 0.58
C ARG A 3 28.41 1.75 1.53
N ILE A 4 29.64 1.20 1.53
CA ILE A 4 29.99 0.09 2.42
C ILE A 4 29.86 0.51 3.86
N LYS A 5 30.30 1.71 4.21
CA LYS A 5 30.13 2.26 5.58
C LYS A 5 28.66 2.43 5.95
N ASP A 6 27.81 2.91 5.04
CA ASP A 6 26.36 3.04 5.27
C ASP A 6 25.72 1.67 5.54
N VAL A 7 26.16 0.61 4.84
CA VAL A 7 25.74 -0.76 5.09
C VAL A 7 26.22 -1.25 6.45
N GLU A 8 27.50 -1.04 6.77
CA GLU A 8 28.09 -1.39 8.07
C GLU A 8 27.41 -0.68 9.22
N ASP A 9 27.06 0.60 9.09
CA ASP A 9 26.27 1.34 10.06
C ASP A 9 24.95 0.65 10.37
N THR A 10 24.23 0.22 9.32
CA THR A 10 22.95 -0.49 9.51
C THR A 10 23.15 -1.86 10.12
N LEU A 11 24.18 -2.60 9.70
CA LEU A 11 24.51 -3.91 10.27
C LEU A 11 24.78 -3.79 11.78
N ASN A 12 25.55 -2.78 12.18
CA ASN A 12 25.88 -2.52 13.58
C ASN A 12 24.68 -2.03 14.42
N PHE A 13 23.81 -1.22 13.81
CA PHE A 13 22.59 -0.74 14.47
C PHE A 13 21.58 -1.87 14.68
N GLY A 14 21.47 -2.79 13.75
CA GLY A 14 20.44 -3.84 13.75
C GLY A 14 19.07 -3.31 13.35
N ASN A 15 18.07 -3.55 14.20
CA ASN A 15 16.69 -3.11 14.00
C ASN A 15 16.23 -2.21 15.15
N HIS A 16 15.12 -1.51 14.95
CA HIS A 16 14.53 -0.68 15.99
C HIS A 16 14.02 -1.52 17.17
N LYS A 17 13.89 -0.85 18.33
CA LYS A 17 13.48 -1.47 19.59
C LYS A 17 12.14 -2.22 19.48
N GLY A 18 11.19 -1.71 18.67
CA GLY A 18 9.90 -2.37 18.44
C GLY A 18 10.04 -3.75 17.78
N ALA A 19 10.92 -3.87 16.80
CA ALA A 19 11.25 -5.13 16.15
C ALA A 19 12.07 -6.06 17.07
N ASN A 20 13.11 -5.51 17.72
CA ASN A 20 13.99 -6.28 18.61
C ASN A 20 13.26 -6.87 19.82
N LYS A 21 12.24 -6.19 20.35
CA LYS A 21 11.43 -6.70 21.47
C LYS A 21 10.42 -7.77 21.08
N GLN A 22 10.10 -7.90 19.80
CA GLN A 22 9.09 -8.79 19.26
C GLN A 22 9.69 -9.72 18.19
N GLN A 23 10.81 -10.37 18.56
CA GLN A 23 11.60 -11.16 17.62
C GLN A 23 10.80 -12.26 16.92
N GLU A 24 10.00 -13.02 17.66
CA GLU A 24 9.15 -14.07 17.09
C GLU A 24 8.13 -13.53 16.10
N LEU A 25 7.53 -12.38 16.41
CA LEU A 25 6.59 -11.72 15.52
C LEU A 25 7.30 -11.17 14.27
N LEU A 26 8.49 -10.59 14.44
CA LEU A 26 9.32 -10.14 13.33
C LEU A 26 9.62 -11.29 12.37
N GLU A 27 10.09 -12.40 12.90
CA GLU A 27 10.41 -13.60 12.13
C GLU A 27 9.20 -14.15 11.39
N LYS A 28 8.04 -14.17 12.03
CA LYS A 28 6.78 -14.58 11.40
C LYS A 28 6.40 -13.67 10.23
N LEU A 29 6.39 -12.34 10.44
CA LEU A 29 6.02 -11.37 9.40
C LEU A 29 6.96 -11.45 8.20
N VAL A 30 8.25 -11.63 8.45
CA VAL A 30 9.26 -11.77 7.41
C VAL A 30 9.14 -13.10 6.66
N THR A 31 8.90 -14.19 7.38
CA THR A 31 8.64 -15.50 6.78
C THR A 31 7.41 -15.46 5.86
N ASP A 32 6.36 -14.77 6.28
CA ASP A 32 5.18 -14.55 5.46
C ASP A 32 5.52 -13.77 4.16
N ASP A 33 6.38 -12.76 4.23
CA ASP A 33 6.84 -12.02 3.04
C ASP A 33 7.65 -12.93 2.09
N VAL A 34 8.51 -13.79 2.62
CA VAL A 34 9.30 -14.75 1.81
C VAL A 34 8.40 -15.80 1.17
N ILE A 35 7.49 -16.42 1.92
CA ILE A 35 6.55 -17.43 1.41
C ILE A 35 5.68 -16.86 0.29
N ARG A 36 5.30 -15.59 0.39
CA ARG A 36 4.49 -14.90 -0.63
C ARG A 36 5.31 -14.41 -1.84
N GLY A 37 6.62 -14.61 -1.84
CA GLY A 37 7.49 -14.11 -2.90
C GLY A 37 7.70 -12.59 -2.88
N PHE A 38 7.49 -11.93 -1.73
CA PHE A 38 7.69 -10.50 -1.58
C PHE A 38 9.13 -10.14 -1.22
N ALA A 39 9.90 -11.12 -0.76
CA ALA A 39 11.29 -10.96 -0.39
C ALA A 39 12.11 -12.21 -0.69
N ILE A 40 13.39 -12.04 -1.00
CA ILE A 40 14.37 -13.11 -1.13
C ILE A 40 15.31 -13.07 0.09
N PRO A 41 15.43 -14.17 0.85
CA PRO A 41 16.41 -14.25 1.93
C PRO A 41 17.81 -14.47 1.36
N LEU A 42 18.78 -13.73 1.89
CA LEU A 42 20.18 -13.79 1.52
C LEU A 42 21.03 -13.95 2.80
N PRO A 43 22.17 -14.66 2.74
CA PRO A 43 23.08 -14.70 3.88
C PRO A 43 23.59 -13.29 4.23
N LEU A 44 23.44 -12.87 5.47
CA LEU A 44 23.85 -11.54 5.94
C LEU A 44 25.37 -11.32 5.72
N SER A 45 26.18 -12.36 5.88
CA SER A 45 27.63 -12.32 5.65
C SER A 45 28.04 -12.02 4.21
N LYS A 46 27.12 -12.11 3.25
CA LYS A 46 27.39 -11.85 1.83
C LYS A 46 26.85 -10.52 1.34
N ILE A 47 26.16 -9.79 2.22
CA ILE A 47 25.41 -8.60 1.81
C ILE A 47 26.30 -7.49 1.24
N THR A 48 27.48 -7.28 1.81
CA THR A 48 28.44 -6.26 1.37
C THR A 48 29.06 -6.54 -0.01
N GLN A 49 28.94 -7.78 -0.50
CA GLN A 49 29.43 -8.19 -1.80
C GLN A 49 28.46 -7.85 -2.94
N ILE A 50 27.24 -7.45 -2.64
CA ILE A 50 26.21 -7.15 -3.63
C ILE A 50 26.38 -5.70 -4.09
N PRO A 51 26.61 -5.46 -5.38
CA PRO A 51 26.75 -4.09 -5.89
C PRO A 51 25.46 -3.30 -5.69
N GLY A 52 25.60 -2.08 -5.21
CA GLY A 52 24.45 -1.18 -5.07
C GLY A 52 23.62 -1.38 -3.82
N ILE A 53 23.91 -2.39 -2.98
CA ILE A 53 23.14 -2.70 -1.79
C ILE A 53 23.07 -1.53 -0.82
N LEU A 54 21.89 -1.36 -0.24
CA LEU A 54 21.63 -0.50 0.93
C LEU A 54 20.71 -1.27 1.89
N LEU A 55 20.85 -1.00 3.18
CA LEU A 55 20.02 -1.59 4.21
C LEU A 55 19.25 -0.50 4.97
N ALA A 56 18.01 -0.85 5.33
CA ALA A 56 17.18 -0.06 6.22
C ALA A 56 16.76 -0.90 7.44
N PRO A 57 16.78 -0.33 8.66
CA PRO A 57 16.32 -1.02 9.85
C PRO A 57 14.81 -1.31 9.78
N LEU A 58 14.41 -2.45 10.31
CA LEU A 58 13.00 -2.80 10.51
C LEU A 58 12.46 -2.26 11.82
N ASN A 59 11.15 -1.99 11.82
CA ASN A 59 10.37 -1.77 13.03
C ASN A 59 9.04 -2.50 12.95
N ILE A 60 8.43 -2.77 14.10
CA ILE A 60 7.05 -3.26 14.19
C ILE A 60 6.22 -2.14 14.82
N GLN A 61 5.22 -1.70 14.06
CA GLN A 61 4.26 -0.69 14.49
C GLN A 61 2.97 -1.38 14.90
N ALA A 62 2.63 -1.26 16.18
CA ALA A 62 1.34 -1.71 16.67
C ALA A 62 0.25 -0.70 16.26
N GLN A 63 -0.82 -1.21 15.69
CA GLN A 63 -2.00 -0.44 15.29
C GLN A 63 -3.25 -1.21 15.67
N ASN A 64 -4.39 -0.55 15.62
CA ASN A 64 -5.68 -1.20 15.72
C ASN A 64 -6.34 -1.26 14.34
N THR A 65 -7.10 -2.30 14.10
CA THR A 65 -7.98 -2.42 12.93
C THR A 65 -9.35 -2.91 13.38
N ILE A 66 -10.34 -2.75 12.53
CA ILE A 66 -11.69 -3.25 12.80
C ILE A 66 -11.88 -4.53 11.96
N ASN A 67 -12.31 -5.60 12.60
CA ASN A 67 -12.62 -6.85 11.93
C ASN A 67 -14.03 -6.81 11.28
N GLN A 68 -14.41 -7.90 10.60
CA GLN A 68 -15.73 -8.00 9.93
C GLN A 68 -16.93 -7.93 10.90
N ARG A 69 -16.69 -8.15 12.20
CA ARG A 69 -17.72 -8.05 13.25
C ARG A 69 -17.81 -6.66 13.87
N GLY A 70 -17.01 -5.69 13.41
CA GLY A 70 -16.93 -4.35 13.98
C GLY A 70 -16.09 -4.26 15.26
N GLU A 71 -15.35 -5.31 15.64
CA GLU A 71 -14.53 -5.33 16.84
C GLU A 71 -13.14 -4.76 16.54
N ILE A 72 -12.61 -3.96 17.46
CA ILE A 72 -11.25 -3.44 17.38
C ILE A 72 -10.28 -4.56 17.74
N ILE A 73 -9.42 -4.91 16.79
CA ILE A 73 -8.39 -5.93 16.98
C ILE A 73 -6.98 -5.35 16.74
N PRO A 74 -5.96 -5.83 17.47
CA PRO A 74 -4.60 -5.39 17.25
C PRO A 74 -4.09 -5.88 15.88
N LYS A 75 -3.39 -4.99 15.19
CA LYS A 75 -2.71 -5.28 13.93
C LYS A 75 -1.28 -4.77 14.01
N ASN A 76 -0.33 -5.64 13.75
CA ASN A 76 1.07 -5.26 13.68
C ASN A 76 1.49 -5.07 12.22
N ARG A 77 2.19 -3.98 11.95
CA ARG A 77 2.75 -3.68 10.63
C ARG A 77 4.27 -3.72 10.68
N LEU A 78 4.84 -4.45 9.74
CA LEU A 78 6.27 -4.38 9.49
C LEU A 78 6.57 -3.11 8.69
N THR A 79 7.43 -2.26 9.24
CA THR A 79 7.85 -1.02 8.60
C THR A 79 9.35 -1.04 8.34
N HIS A 80 9.75 -0.51 7.19
CA HIS A 80 11.14 -0.38 6.76
C HIS A 80 11.55 1.08 6.94
N ASN A 81 12.41 1.37 7.93
CA ASN A 81 12.80 2.76 8.17
C ASN A 81 13.85 3.23 7.15
N GLN A 82 13.41 3.46 5.92
CA GLN A 82 14.26 3.95 4.84
C GLN A 82 14.68 5.42 5.03
N SER A 83 14.14 6.11 6.04
CA SER A 83 14.58 7.45 6.45
C SER A 83 15.63 7.43 7.57
N TRP A 84 16.00 6.23 8.07
CA TRP A 84 17.05 6.13 9.07
C TRP A 84 18.38 6.62 8.48
N LYS A 85 19.00 7.57 9.18
CA LYS A 85 20.22 8.23 8.72
C LYS A 85 21.46 7.45 9.19
N TRP A 86 22.32 7.14 8.24
CA TRP A 86 23.66 6.65 8.50
C TRP A 86 24.56 7.74 9.08
N GLN A 87 25.76 7.38 9.53
CA GLN A 87 26.76 8.37 9.98
C GLN A 87 27.13 9.36 8.88
N SER A 88 26.98 8.99 7.61
CA SER A 88 27.13 9.89 6.47
C SER A 88 26.08 11.03 6.46
N GLY A 89 25.06 10.98 7.31
CA GLY A 89 23.94 11.93 7.32
C GLY A 89 22.88 11.69 6.25
N THR A 90 23.10 10.70 5.37
CA THR A 90 22.15 10.31 4.30
C THR A 90 21.31 9.10 4.72
N SER A 91 20.30 8.76 3.92
CA SER A 91 19.42 7.59 4.10
C SER A 91 18.94 7.10 2.75
N VAL A 92 18.28 5.93 2.69
CA VAL A 92 17.68 5.46 1.43
C VAL A 92 16.74 6.53 0.84
N ASN A 93 15.82 7.05 1.66
CA ASN A 93 14.84 8.05 1.21
C ASN A 93 15.47 9.41 0.83
N SER A 94 16.61 9.80 1.40
CA SER A 94 17.26 11.05 1.05
C SER A 94 17.93 11.03 -0.33
N ARG A 95 18.09 9.85 -0.92
CA ARG A 95 18.65 9.65 -2.27
C ARG A 95 17.59 9.70 -3.37
N VAL A 96 16.32 9.75 -2.98
CA VAL A 96 15.19 9.86 -3.93
C VAL A 96 15.12 11.28 -4.47
N ILE A 97 15.09 11.40 -5.79
CA ILE A 97 14.89 12.68 -6.47
C ILE A 97 13.40 12.99 -6.45
N LYS A 98 12.96 13.80 -5.50
CA LYS A 98 11.53 14.03 -5.25
C LYS A 98 10.81 14.69 -6.42
N ASP A 99 11.51 15.53 -7.18
CA ASP A 99 10.93 16.23 -8.33
C ASP A 99 10.65 15.30 -9.53
N GLU A 100 11.22 14.12 -9.53
CA GLU A 100 10.96 13.07 -10.53
C GLU A 100 9.82 12.12 -10.13
N LEU A 101 9.31 12.23 -8.89
CA LEU A 101 8.18 11.40 -8.45
C LEU A 101 6.87 11.91 -9.05
N MET A 102 5.98 10.97 -9.34
CA MET A 102 4.60 11.31 -9.67
C MET A 102 3.98 12.14 -8.53
N PRO A 103 3.28 13.24 -8.83
CA PRO A 103 2.70 14.07 -7.80
C PRO A 103 1.58 13.30 -7.05
N CYS A 104 1.60 13.39 -5.73
CA CYS A 104 0.53 12.88 -4.89
C CYS A 104 -0.34 14.06 -4.42
N TYR A 105 -1.62 14.06 -4.77
CA TYR A 105 -2.55 15.13 -4.40
C TYR A 105 -3.43 14.69 -3.25
N PHE A 106 -3.00 14.97 -2.03
CA PHE A 106 -3.76 14.67 -0.81
C PHE A 106 -4.62 15.86 -0.35
N GLY A 107 -5.51 15.60 0.60
CA GLY A 107 -6.09 16.65 1.45
C GLY A 107 -7.40 17.27 0.99
N ARG A 108 -7.95 16.93 -0.20
CA ARG A 108 -9.27 17.43 -0.64
C ARG A 108 -10.33 16.34 -0.82
N ALA A 109 -9.96 15.08 -0.73
CA ALA A 109 -10.84 13.96 -1.00
C ALA A 109 -12.03 13.92 -0.04
N LEU A 110 -11.81 14.09 1.26
CA LEU A 110 -12.90 14.11 2.25
C LEU A 110 -13.88 15.26 1.99
N ARG A 111 -13.40 16.47 1.69
CA ARG A 111 -14.26 17.60 1.35
C ARG A 111 -15.08 17.33 0.08
N ARG A 112 -14.48 16.75 -0.95
CA ARG A 112 -15.17 16.35 -2.18
C ARG A 112 -16.24 15.33 -1.91
N LEU A 113 -15.95 14.32 -1.10
CA LEU A 113 -16.89 13.30 -0.66
C LEU A 113 -18.10 13.90 0.06
N ILE A 114 -17.87 14.81 1.03
CA ILE A 114 -18.92 15.48 1.77
C ILE A 114 -19.76 16.33 0.84
N ASN A 115 -19.14 17.15 0.00
CA ASN A 115 -19.85 18.00 -0.97
C ASN A 115 -20.71 17.16 -1.91
N TRP A 116 -20.17 16.03 -2.37
CA TRP A 116 -20.90 15.10 -3.21
C TRP A 116 -22.12 14.51 -2.45
N ALA A 117 -21.95 14.02 -1.22
CA ALA A 117 -23.03 13.47 -0.42
C ALA A 117 -24.15 14.51 -0.17
N VAL A 118 -23.78 15.76 0.09
CA VAL A 118 -24.72 16.88 0.22
C VAL A 118 -25.45 17.15 -1.09
N ALA A 119 -24.75 17.18 -2.22
CA ALA A 119 -25.36 17.38 -3.52
C ALA A 119 -26.31 16.23 -3.88
N ALA A 120 -25.90 14.99 -3.68
CA ALA A 120 -26.74 13.81 -3.89
C ALA A 120 -28.01 13.85 -3.02
N ARG A 121 -27.89 14.25 -1.74
CA ARG A 121 -29.04 14.39 -0.85
C ARG A 121 -30.02 15.48 -1.32
N LYS A 122 -29.50 16.59 -1.86
CA LYS A 122 -30.34 17.66 -2.43
C LYS A 122 -31.08 17.21 -3.67
N LEU A 123 -30.40 16.48 -4.56
CA LEU A 123 -31.00 15.96 -5.80
C LEU A 123 -32.00 14.83 -5.56
N TYR A 124 -31.72 14.00 -4.54
CA TYR A 124 -32.48 12.80 -4.23
C TYR A 124 -32.90 12.76 -2.74
N PRO A 125 -33.79 13.69 -2.30
CA PRO A 125 -34.08 13.86 -0.88
C PRO A 125 -34.68 12.62 -0.22
N ASN A 126 -35.45 11.84 -0.96
CA ASN A 126 -36.19 10.67 -0.46
C ASN A 126 -35.54 9.32 -0.83
N LYS A 127 -34.32 9.35 -1.45
CA LYS A 127 -33.62 8.11 -1.81
C LYS A 127 -32.55 7.77 -0.75
N ARG A 128 -32.33 6.48 -0.52
CA ARG A 128 -31.21 6.03 0.28
C ARG A 128 -29.93 6.22 -0.53
N ILE A 129 -28.94 6.90 0.05
CA ILE A 129 -27.61 7.09 -0.54
C ILE A 129 -26.68 6.08 0.14
N LEU A 130 -26.09 5.22 -0.64
CA LEU A 130 -25.11 4.23 -0.19
C LEU A 130 -23.72 4.64 -0.66
N ALA A 131 -22.72 4.42 0.19
CA ALA A 131 -21.33 4.61 -0.13
C ALA A 131 -20.61 3.27 0.02
N THR A 132 -19.79 2.91 -0.97
CA THR A 132 -18.94 1.72 -0.93
C THR A 132 -17.49 2.14 -0.84
N LYS A 133 -16.73 1.49 0.03
CA LYS A 133 -15.29 1.66 0.13
C LYS A 133 -14.61 0.40 -0.36
N LEU A 134 -13.72 0.54 -1.33
CA LEU A 134 -12.82 -0.52 -1.78
C LEU A 134 -11.45 -0.32 -1.16
N ASP A 135 -10.83 -1.39 -0.71
CA ASP A 135 -9.48 -1.40 -0.15
C ASP A 135 -8.66 -2.50 -0.82
N VAL A 136 -7.51 -2.15 -1.34
CA VAL A 136 -6.61 -3.12 -1.99
C VAL A 136 -5.70 -3.74 -0.94
N LYS A 137 -5.91 -5.02 -0.67
CA LYS A 137 -5.07 -5.75 0.28
C LYS A 137 -3.61 -5.73 -0.13
N ALA A 138 -2.76 -5.28 0.79
CA ALA A 138 -1.31 -5.20 0.61
C ALA A 138 -0.90 -4.39 -0.64
N ALA A 139 -1.51 -3.22 -0.82
CA ALA A 139 -1.40 -2.36 -2.01
C ALA A 139 0.05 -2.21 -2.52
N TYR A 140 0.97 -1.77 -1.68
CA TYR A 140 2.38 -1.61 -2.04
C TYR A 140 3.03 -2.92 -2.49
N ARG A 141 2.63 -4.05 -1.91
CA ARG A 141 3.12 -5.38 -2.27
C ARG A 141 2.60 -5.89 -3.63
N ARG A 142 1.80 -5.10 -4.35
CA ARG A 142 1.36 -5.38 -5.74
C ARG A 142 2.28 -4.75 -6.78
N CYS A 143 3.17 -3.84 -6.36
CA CYS A 143 4.09 -3.16 -7.25
C CYS A 143 5.48 -3.78 -7.14
N HIS A 144 5.99 -4.34 -8.23
CA HIS A 144 7.31 -4.93 -8.28
C HIS A 144 8.41 -3.88 -8.46
N LEU A 145 9.54 -4.09 -7.80
CA LEU A 145 10.74 -3.30 -7.97
C LEU A 145 11.61 -3.90 -9.06
N ASN A 146 12.29 -3.07 -9.83
CA ASN A 146 13.38 -3.54 -10.67
C ASN A 146 14.59 -3.91 -9.78
N ALA A 147 15.53 -4.68 -10.33
CA ALA A 147 16.67 -5.19 -9.56
C ALA A 147 17.54 -4.07 -8.96
N ALA A 148 17.74 -2.97 -9.69
CA ALA A 148 18.55 -1.84 -9.23
C ALA A 148 17.91 -1.10 -8.03
N THR A 149 16.59 -1.06 -7.96
CA THR A 149 15.86 -0.49 -6.84
C THR A 149 15.75 -1.51 -5.69
N ALA A 150 15.48 -2.77 -5.99
CA ALA A 150 15.34 -3.82 -4.98
C ALA A 150 16.59 -3.94 -4.08
N VAL A 151 17.80 -3.89 -4.66
CA VAL A 151 19.05 -3.93 -3.88
C VAL A 151 19.20 -2.74 -2.92
N GLN A 152 18.49 -1.65 -3.14
CA GLN A 152 18.52 -0.46 -2.28
C GLN A 152 17.47 -0.50 -1.16
N THR A 153 16.59 -1.51 -1.15
CA THR A 153 15.51 -1.65 -0.16
C THR A 153 15.69 -2.87 0.74
N CYS A 154 16.92 -3.33 0.90
CA CYS A 154 17.21 -4.48 1.74
C CYS A 154 17.03 -4.16 3.23
N THR A 155 16.81 -5.21 4.00
CA THR A 155 16.72 -5.17 5.46
C THR A 155 17.40 -6.39 6.07
N GLN A 156 17.47 -6.48 7.40
CA GLN A 156 18.17 -7.56 8.06
C GLN A 156 17.38 -8.22 9.19
N ILE A 157 17.68 -9.50 9.41
CA ILE A 157 17.24 -10.28 10.56
C ILE A 157 18.49 -10.86 11.22
N PRO A 158 19.16 -10.09 12.11
CA PRO A 158 20.43 -10.48 12.69
C PRO A 158 20.36 -11.80 13.45
N SER A 159 19.27 -12.08 14.16
CA SER A 159 19.04 -13.35 14.88
C SER A 159 19.12 -14.60 14.00
N LYS A 160 18.83 -14.46 12.71
CA LYS A 160 18.89 -15.56 11.72
C LYS A 160 20.12 -15.49 10.81
N GLY A 161 20.95 -14.45 10.95
CA GLY A 161 22.06 -14.21 10.01
C GLY A 161 21.58 -13.98 8.58
N LEU A 162 20.39 -13.42 8.41
CA LEU A 162 19.76 -13.19 7.11
C LEU A 162 19.58 -11.70 6.82
N ALA A 163 19.73 -11.35 5.56
CA ALA A 163 19.20 -10.15 4.96
C ALA A 163 18.02 -10.51 4.04
N LEU A 164 17.17 -9.55 3.79
CA LEU A 164 16.02 -9.69 2.90
C LEU A 164 16.11 -8.67 1.79
N LEU A 165 16.15 -9.15 0.57
CA LEU A 165 16.02 -8.35 -0.64
C LEU A 165 14.52 -8.20 -0.92
N MET A 166 13.98 -6.99 -0.79
CA MET A 166 12.56 -6.74 -1.04
C MET A 166 12.31 -6.64 -2.55
N LEU A 167 11.35 -7.41 -3.06
CA LEU A 167 10.99 -7.43 -4.48
C LEU A 167 9.85 -6.49 -4.85
N GLN A 168 9.16 -5.96 -3.86
CA GLN A 168 8.04 -5.03 -4.03
C GLN A 168 8.21 -3.78 -3.19
N LEU A 169 7.36 -2.77 -3.47
CA LEU A 169 7.33 -1.56 -2.67
C LEU A 169 7.14 -1.88 -1.19
N THR A 170 7.87 -1.19 -0.34
CA THR A 170 7.89 -1.41 1.10
C THR A 170 7.21 -0.28 1.86
N PHE A 171 6.71 -0.57 3.04
CA PHE A 171 6.17 0.45 3.94
C PHE A 171 7.33 1.25 4.55
N GLY A 172 7.52 2.49 4.07
CA GLY A 172 8.58 3.40 4.51
C GLY A 172 9.43 4.00 3.39
N GLY A 173 9.27 3.54 2.15
CA GLY A 173 9.90 4.15 0.99
C GLY A 173 9.21 5.44 0.56
N ALA A 174 9.95 6.54 0.43
CA ALA A 174 9.40 7.83 -0.01
C ALA A 174 8.70 7.79 -1.37
N PRO A 175 9.14 7.00 -2.39
CA PRO A 175 8.43 6.90 -3.66
C PRO A 175 7.18 6.00 -3.60
N CYS A 176 7.01 5.18 -2.56
CA CYS A 176 5.93 4.19 -2.54
C CYS A 176 4.52 4.78 -2.66
N PRO A 177 4.19 5.91 -2.01
CA PRO A 177 2.88 6.54 -2.20
C PRO A 177 2.64 7.03 -3.63
N SER A 178 3.65 7.60 -4.28
CA SER A 178 3.55 8.11 -5.66
C SER A 178 3.36 6.99 -6.67
N GLU A 179 4.16 5.94 -6.57
CA GLU A 179 4.09 4.78 -7.44
C GLU A 179 2.76 4.04 -7.30
N TRP A 180 2.31 3.84 -6.08
CA TRP A 180 1.00 3.25 -5.83
C TRP A 180 -0.13 4.20 -6.27
N GLY A 181 0.01 5.51 -6.06
CA GLY A 181 -0.97 6.51 -6.44
C GLY A 181 -1.33 6.45 -7.92
N ALA A 182 -0.33 6.34 -8.80
CA ALA A 182 -0.53 6.23 -10.24
C ALA A 182 -1.36 4.98 -10.61
N ILE A 183 -1.07 3.83 -9.99
CA ILE A 183 -1.82 2.58 -10.22
C ILE A 183 -3.25 2.73 -9.71
N ALA A 184 -3.42 3.29 -8.53
CA ALA A 184 -4.72 3.43 -7.91
C ALA A 184 -5.61 4.43 -8.67
N GLU A 185 -5.05 5.52 -9.21
CA GLU A 185 -5.76 6.43 -10.11
C GLU A 185 -6.20 5.72 -11.38
N SER A 186 -5.32 4.92 -11.99
CA SER A 186 -5.66 4.13 -13.18
C SER A 186 -6.81 3.14 -12.92
N ILE A 187 -6.85 2.52 -11.72
CA ILE A 187 -7.96 1.66 -11.31
C ILE A 187 -9.26 2.47 -11.21
N CYS A 188 -9.22 3.66 -10.61
CA CYS A 188 -10.38 4.53 -10.51
C CYS A 188 -10.88 5.01 -11.88
N ASP A 189 -9.97 5.37 -12.78
CA ASP A 189 -10.33 5.80 -14.14
C ASP A 189 -10.97 4.66 -14.93
N LEU A 190 -10.42 3.44 -14.81
CA LEU A 190 -11.00 2.26 -15.40
C LEU A 190 -12.39 1.96 -14.84
N GLU A 191 -12.55 2.04 -13.53
CA GLU A 191 -13.84 1.85 -12.85
C GLU A 191 -14.88 2.86 -13.36
N ASN A 192 -14.51 4.13 -13.46
CA ASN A 192 -15.38 5.17 -14.00
C ASN A 192 -15.75 4.92 -15.46
N ALA A 193 -14.79 4.51 -16.30
CA ALA A 193 -15.03 4.18 -17.68
C ALA A 193 -16.01 3.00 -17.83
N ILE A 194 -15.87 1.98 -16.99
CA ILE A 194 -16.78 0.82 -16.97
C ILE A 194 -18.18 1.23 -16.53
N LEU A 195 -18.29 2.08 -15.49
CA LEU A 195 -19.58 2.55 -14.99
C LEU A 195 -20.36 3.38 -16.03
N LEU A 196 -19.65 4.10 -16.89
CA LEU A 196 -20.25 4.91 -17.95
C LEU A 196 -20.57 4.10 -19.22
N ASN A 197 -20.14 2.85 -19.30
CA ASN A 197 -20.39 1.99 -20.44
C ASN A 197 -21.67 1.17 -20.22
N ASP A 198 -22.75 1.54 -20.90
CA ASP A 198 -24.04 0.87 -20.81
C ASP A 198 -24.04 -0.55 -21.39
N GLU A 199 -23.12 -0.85 -22.32
CA GLU A 199 -22.98 -2.17 -22.94
C GLU A 199 -22.17 -3.14 -22.05
N TRP A 200 -21.50 -2.64 -21.02
CA TRP A 200 -20.67 -3.48 -20.19
C TRP A 200 -21.49 -4.40 -19.30
N ASN A 201 -21.36 -5.70 -19.54
CA ASN A 201 -22.01 -6.74 -18.76
C ASN A 201 -20.99 -7.57 -17.99
N PRO A 202 -20.90 -7.41 -16.66
CA PRO A 202 -19.97 -8.17 -15.84
C PRO A 202 -20.23 -9.67 -15.86
N LEU A 203 -21.47 -10.09 -16.08
CA LEU A 203 -21.84 -11.50 -16.13
C LEU A 203 -21.38 -12.20 -17.42
N ALA A 204 -21.00 -11.43 -18.44
CA ALA A 204 -20.41 -11.95 -19.66
C ALA A 204 -18.93 -12.31 -19.51
N LEU A 205 -18.26 -11.85 -18.45
CA LEU A 205 -16.87 -12.19 -18.18
C LEU A 205 -16.75 -13.61 -17.65
N GLN A 206 -16.00 -14.46 -18.32
CA GLN A 206 -15.77 -15.86 -17.93
C GLN A 206 -14.51 -16.05 -17.11
N SER A 207 -13.95 -14.99 -16.52
CA SER A 207 -12.72 -15.01 -15.74
C SER A 207 -12.99 -15.08 -14.23
N PRO A 208 -12.14 -15.70 -13.42
CA PRO A 208 -12.21 -15.64 -11.94
C PRO A 208 -12.18 -14.23 -11.36
N ALA A 209 -11.69 -13.24 -12.12
CA ALA A 209 -11.77 -11.83 -11.77
C ALA A 209 -13.20 -11.25 -11.80
N GLN A 210 -14.17 -12.02 -12.27
CA GLN A 210 -15.61 -11.69 -12.27
C GLN A 210 -16.18 -11.34 -10.89
N HIS A 211 -15.51 -11.76 -9.82
CA HIS A 211 -15.89 -11.42 -8.45
C HIS A 211 -15.45 -10.01 -8.02
N LEU A 212 -14.67 -9.31 -8.83
CA LEU A 212 -14.45 -7.88 -8.70
C LEU A 212 -15.61 -7.15 -9.39
N VAL A 213 -16.75 -7.28 -8.75
CA VAL A 213 -18.00 -6.77 -9.27
C VAL A 213 -17.92 -5.26 -9.37
N PRO A 214 -18.08 -4.71 -10.57
CA PRO A 214 -18.39 -3.29 -10.71
C PRO A 214 -19.74 -3.02 -10.07
N ASN A 215 -19.89 -1.82 -9.59
CA ASN A 215 -21.03 -1.36 -8.82
C ASN A 215 -22.40 -1.46 -9.51
N LYS A 216 -22.44 -1.83 -10.78
CA LYS A 216 -23.69 -2.15 -11.50
C LYS A 216 -24.46 -3.35 -10.95
N ILE A 217 -23.83 -4.26 -10.22
CA ILE A 217 -24.46 -5.52 -9.78
C ILE A 217 -25.18 -5.41 -8.44
N ILE A 218 -25.01 -4.31 -7.72
CA ILE A 218 -25.76 -4.07 -6.48
C ILE A 218 -27.14 -3.47 -6.77
N LEU A 219 -27.49 -3.35 -8.02
CA LEU A 219 -28.80 -2.90 -8.43
C LEU A 219 -29.69 -4.13 -8.62
N ASP A 220 -30.75 -4.21 -7.81
CA ASP A 220 -31.87 -5.13 -8.00
C ASP A 220 -32.30 -5.10 -9.47
N ASP A 221 -32.47 -6.27 -10.10
CA ASP A 221 -32.78 -6.47 -11.54
C ASP A 221 -33.96 -5.63 -12.08
N ASN A 222 -34.74 -5.02 -11.19
CA ASN A 222 -35.89 -4.20 -11.51
C ASN A 222 -35.64 -2.69 -11.44
N ILE A 223 -34.39 -2.24 -11.25
CA ILE A 223 -34.09 -0.82 -11.10
C ILE A 223 -33.36 -0.30 -12.34
N PRO A 224 -33.98 0.61 -13.13
CA PRO A 224 -33.29 1.29 -14.19
C PRO A 224 -32.06 2.01 -13.64
N PHE A 225 -30.94 1.91 -14.35
CA PHE A 225 -29.70 2.56 -13.99
C PHE A 225 -29.91 4.02 -13.59
N GLY A 226 -29.57 4.35 -12.35
CA GLY A 226 -29.68 5.71 -11.81
C GLY A 226 -31.03 6.14 -11.23
N ILE A 227 -32.10 5.32 -11.31
CA ILE A 227 -33.43 5.69 -10.82
C ILE A 227 -34.02 4.53 -10.02
N GLY A 228 -33.31 4.11 -8.98
CA GLY A 228 -33.81 3.10 -8.08
C GLY A 228 -34.40 3.67 -6.78
N ARG A 229 -35.00 2.82 -5.99
CA ARG A 229 -35.38 3.16 -4.61
C ARG A 229 -34.15 3.52 -3.77
N ASP A 230 -33.02 2.90 -4.08
CA ASP A 230 -31.71 3.15 -3.47
C ASP A 230 -30.75 3.65 -4.56
N LEU A 231 -30.15 4.81 -4.36
CA LEU A 231 -29.08 5.30 -5.21
C LEU A 231 -27.76 4.73 -4.67
N VAL A 232 -27.22 3.74 -5.37
CA VAL A 232 -25.83 3.31 -5.11
C VAL A 232 -24.94 4.26 -5.87
N VAL A 233 -24.20 5.07 -5.12
CA VAL A 233 -23.19 5.92 -5.70
C VAL A 233 -21.86 5.34 -5.34
N ASN A 234 -21.13 4.96 -6.35
CA ASN A 234 -19.73 4.71 -6.23
C ASN A 234 -19.04 6.05 -6.07
N ILE A 235 -18.54 6.30 -4.90
CA ILE A 235 -17.62 7.39 -4.70
C ILE A 235 -16.27 6.80 -5.06
N PRO A 236 -15.63 7.25 -6.16
CA PRO A 236 -14.23 6.95 -6.36
C PRO A 236 -13.55 7.52 -5.12
N VAL A 237 -13.22 6.68 -4.17
CA VAL A 237 -12.35 7.08 -3.07
C VAL A 237 -11.05 7.39 -3.77
N ASP A 238 -10.73 8.67 -3.86
CA ASP A 238 -9.44 9.11 -4.37
C ASP A 238 -8.40 8.26 -3.64
N PRO A 239 -7.64 7.40 -4.34
CA PRO A 239 -6.68 6.51 -3.68
C PRO A 239 -5.68 7.27 -2.84
N ARG A 240 -5.54 8.56 -3.09
CA ARG A 240 -4.80 9.53 -2.29
C ARG A 240 -5.40 9.79 -0.91
N SER A 241 -6.69 9.52 -0.70
CA SER A 241 -7.37 9.71 0.60
C SER A 241 -7.18 8.53 1.55
N THR A 242 -6.77 7.38 1.07
CA THR A 242 -6.57 6.20 1.91
C THR A 242 -5.22 6.19 2.63
N ILE A 243 -4.33 7.12 2.30
CA ILE A 243 -2.98 7.21 2.88
C ILE A 243 -2.95 8.15 4.10
N ASP A 244 -3.89 9.09 4.20
CA ASP A 244 -3.98 10.05 5.31
C ASP A 244 -4.45 9.43 6.65
N PHE A 245 -4.83 8.17 6.69
CA PHE A 245 -5.19 7.47 7.93
C PHE A 245 -4.07 6.64 8.55
N ALA A 246 -2.84 6.88 8.13
CA ALA A 246 -1.67 6.13 8.59
C ALA A 246 -0.69 6.96 9.45
N ASP A 247 -1.08 8.17 9.90
CA ASP A 247 -0.35 8.95 10.90
C ASP A 247 -0.78 8.63 12.33
#